data_ce51a4f35d09288c4a2537413298d34c
#
_entry.id   ce51a4f35d09288c4a2537413298d34c
#
_cell.length_a   1.000
_cell.length_b   1.000
_cell.length_c   1.000
_cell.angle_alpha   90.00
_cell.angle_beta   90.00
_cell.angle_gamma   90.00
#
_symmetry.space_group_name_H-M   'P 1'
#
loop_
_entity.id
_entity.type
_entity.pdbx_description
1 polymer ?
#
loop_
_entity_poly.entity_id
_entity_poly.type
_entity_poly.pdbx_seq_one_letter_code
_entity_poly.pdbx_strand_id
1 'polypeptide(L)'
;MKIALVCPASLPATQFGGIVFLSIDLAREFSEMGHDVTIYTSDLDFANGPTKFNKDLPRLEKFEKFKINRTHTWFSVKLYFVNPNIYKQIKNDRPDIIHTIGLRSFQSLMAWFVSKQTNIPLVVSDQGGLTTHPFLKQSGIFFKLVYKIQNFFIKCIINDSSAISAANEYEKEIFLTFNKNSKIKIIRNGINLKTLVSQENFKQKYKIDNKFILFVGRFSKSKGIETLLYACSIIKNELKTQNVSLVIMGVDFGYQDEMLKLINMLKLNDNVIVIKNPPRDDVIAAYGQSEFLVLPSHWELSPLVP
;
A
#
# COMPACT_ATOMS: atom_id res chain seq x y z
N MET A 1 -11.96 -19.47 -13.80
CA MET A 1 -12.62 -19.27 -12.51
C MET A 1 -13.02 -17.82 -12.38
N LYS A 2 -14.06 -17.54 -11.59
CA LYS A 2 -14.45 -16.19 -11.18
C LYS A 2 -13.78 -15.84 -9.85
N ILE A 3 -12.89 -14.86 -9.85
CA ILE A 3 -12.06 -14.49 -8.69
C ILE A 3 -12.50 -13.14 -8.15
N ALA A 4 -12.83 -13.07 -6.86
CA ALA A 4 -13.06 -11.82 -6.15
C ALA A 4 -11.80 -11.43 -5.38
N LEU A 5 -11.14 -10.34 -5.79
CA LEU A 5 -10.10 -9.68 -5.00
C LEU A 5 -10.75 -8.60 -4.15
N VAL A 6 -10.60 -8.67 -2.84
CA VAL A 6 -11.25 -7.74 -1.92
C VAL A 6 -10.19 -6.93 -1.18
N CYS A 7 -10.22 -5.61 -1.33
CA CYS A 7 -9.21 -4.72 -0.73
C CYS A 7 -9.83 -3.38 -0.28
N PRO A 8 -9.22 -2.67 0.68
CA PRO A 8 -9.76 -1.41 1.21
C PRO A 8 -9.76 -0.28 0.19
N ALA A 9 -8.80 -0.28 -0.74
CA ALA A 9 -8.61 0.76 -1.73
C ALA A 9 -8.12 0.18 -3.06
N SER A 10 -8.47 0.84 -4.17
CA SER A 10 -8.00 0.55 -5.51
C SER A 10 -7.85 1.88 -6.28
N LEU A 11 -7.66 1.84 -7.59
CA LEU A 11 -7.63 3.05 -8.42
C LEU A 11 -8.90 3.89 -8.24
N PRO A 12 -8.79 5.24 -8.20
CA PRO A 12 -7.60 6.05 -8.46
C PRO A 12 -6.72 6.32 -7.22
N ALA A 13 -7.03 5.75 -6.06
CA ALA A 13 -6.38 6.02 -4.77
C ALA A 13 -4.94 5.48 -4.66
N THR A 14 -4.07 5.77 -5.62
CA THR A 14 -2.69 5.26 -5.69
C THR A 14 -1.85 5.62 -4.45
N GLN A 15 -2.15 6.74 -3.80
CA GLN A 15 -1.47 7.20 -2.59
C GLN A 15 -1.74 6.32 -1.36
N PHE A 16 -2.78 5.49 -1.41
CA PHE A 16 -3.03 4.50 -0.35
C PHE A 16 -1.86 3.51 -0.22
N GLY A 17 -1.09 3.32 -1.29
CA GLY A 17 0.19 2.63 -1.28
C GLY A 17 0.18 1.25 -1.92
N GLY A 18 1.12 0.38 -1.50
CA GLY A 18 1.42 -0.89 -2.15
C GLY A 18 0.25 -1.84 -2.36
N ILE A 19 -0.75 -1.85 -1.46
CA ILE A 19 -1.95 -2.70 -1.59
C ILE A 19 -2.71 -2.42 -2.91
N VAL A 20 -2.78 -1.15 -3.33
CA VAL A 20 -3.47 -0.77 -4.59
C VAL A 20 -2.75 -1.41 -5.77
N PHE A 21 -1.44 -1.23 -5.87
CA PHE A 21 -0.65 -1.77 -6.97
C PHE A 21 -0.64 -3.30 -6.96
N LEU A 22 -0.48 -3.91 -5.79
CA LEU A 22 -0.53 -5.37 -5.64
C LEU A 22 -1.87 -5.93 -6.11
N SER A 23 -3.00 -5.32 -5.73
CA SER A 23 -4.32 -5.80 -6.14
C SER A 23 -4.54 -5.67 -7.64
N ILE A 24 -4.04 -4.60 -8.27
CA ILE A 24 -4.10 -4.39 -9.72
C ILE A 24 -3.22 -5.39 -10.46
N ASP A 25 -1.98 -5.58 -10.01
CA ASP A 25 -1.05 -6.52 -10.65
C ASP A 25 -1.54 -7.96 -10.53
N LEU A 26 -2.07 -8.37 -9.37
CA LEU A 26 -2.72 -9.68 -9.22
C LEU A 26 -3.95 -9.83 -10.13
N ALA A 27 -4.79 -8.79 -10.23
CA ALA A 27 -5.97 -8.84 -11.09
C ALA A 27 -5.57 -8.96 -12.56
N ARG A 28 -4.53 -8.24 -12.98
CA ARG A 28 -3.98 -8.29 -14.33
C ARG A 28 -3.47 -9.69 -14.66
N GLU A 29 -2.59 -10.24 -13.83
CA GLU A 29 -1.98 -11.55 -14.07
C GLU A 29 -3.00 -12.68 -14.07
N PHE A 30 -3.94 -12.69 -13.12
CA PHE A 30 -5.03 -13.69 -13.12
C PHE A 30 -5.92 -13.57 -14.36
N SER A 31 -6.18 -12.35 -14.84
CA SER A 31 -6.95 -12.15 -16.06
C SER A 31 -6.20 -12.58 -17.31
N GLU A 32 -4.86 -12.39 -17.35
CA GLU A 32 -4.00 -12.92 -18.41
C GLU A 32 -4.02 -14.47 -18.43
N MET A 33 -4.15 -15.10 -17.27
CA MET A 33 -4.32 -16.56 -17.14
C MET A 33 -5.73 -17.04 -17.54
N GLY A 34 -6.63 -16.15 -17.99
CA GLY A 34 -7.97 -16.49 -18.44
C GLY A 34 -9.02 -16.58 -17.33
N HIS A 35 -8.81 -15.96 -16.18
CA HIS A 35 -9.80 -15.88 -15.10
C HIS A 35 -10.66 -14.62 -15.23
N ASP A 36 -11.95 -14.71 -14.82
CA ASP A 36 -12.85 -13.54 -14.69
C ASP A 36 -12.60 -12.91 -13.32
N VAL A 37 -11.88 -11.78 -13.29
CA VAL A 37 -11.43 -11.14 -12.05
C VAL A 37 -12.19 -9.85 -11.80
N THR A 38 -12.67 -9.68 -10.56
CA THR A 38 -13.27 -8.44 -10.09
C THR A 38 -12.60 -8.01 -8.79
N ILE A 39 -12.12 -6.77 -8.74
CA ILE A 39 -11.66 -6.11 -7.52
C ILE A 39 -12.85 -5.46 -6.85
N TYR A 40 -13.15 -5.83 -5.60
CA TYR A 40 -14.17 -5.20 -4.75
C TYR A 40 -13.51 -4.27 -3.75
N THR A 41 -13.93 -3.01 -3.74
CA THR A 41 -13.24 -1.96 -2.98
C THR A 41 -14.19 -0.84 -2.54
N SER A 42 -13.64 0.17 -1.84
CA SER A 42 -14.33 1.42 -1.52
C SER A 42 -14.27 2.42 -2.70
N ASP A 43 -15.03 3.50 -2.57
CA ASP A 43 -14.99 4.66 -3.48
C ASP A 43 -13.96 5.71 -3.03
N LEU A 44 -12.85 5.25 -2.45
CA LEU A 44 -11.77 6.13 -2.03
C LEU A 44 -11.15 6.83 -3.23
N ASP A 45 -11.07 8.16 -3.13
CA ASP A 45 -10.36 9.05 -4.04
C ASP A 45 -9.38 9.89 -3.21
N PHE A 46 -8.16 9.41 -3.12
CA PHE A 46 -7.14 9.98 -2.22
C PHE A 46 -6.15 10.87 -2.97
N ALA A 47 -6.59 11.52 -4.02
CA ALA A 47 -5.68 12.11 -4.98
C ALA A 47 -4.85 13.31 -4.45
N ASN A 48 -5.41 14.23 -3.62
CA ASN A 48 -4.73 15.51 -3.34
C ASN A 48 -5.06 16.10 -1.95
N GLY A 49 -4.93 15.34 -0.86
CA GLY A 49 -5.16 15.91 0.46
C GLY A 49 -5.80 14.94 1.47
N PRO A 50 -6.63 15.39 2.42
CA PRO A 50 -7.27 14.50 3.38
C PRO A 50 -8.10 13.43 2.67
N THR A 51 -8.24 12.25 3.30
CA THR A 51 -9.01 11.12 2.77
C THR A 51 -10.34 11.58 2.19
N LYS A 52 -10.55 11.39 0.90
CA LYS A 52 -11.77 11.76 0.18
C LYS A 52 -12.40 10.54 -0.46
N PHE A 53 -13.72 10.48 -0.40
CA PHE A 53 -14.52 9.48 -1.08
C PHE A 53 -15.27 10.15 -2.22
N ASN A 54 -15.16 9.58 -3.41
CA ASN A 54 -15.77 10.15 -4.60
C ASN A 54 -16.94 9.29 -5.06
N LYS A 55 -18.15 9.83 -4.90
CA LYS A 55 -19.39 9.17 -5.32
C LYS A 55 -19.58 9.09 -6.83
N ASP A 56 -18.85 9.91 -7.57
CA ASP A 56 -18.95 10.00 -9.03
C ASP A 56 -18.07 8.95 -9.73
N LEU A 57 -17.19 8.26 -8.97
CA LEU A 57 -16.44 7.13 -9.52
C LEU A 57 -17.39 6.03 -10.02
N PRO A 58 -17.12 5.43 -11.19
CA PRO A 58 -17.91 4.32 -11.72
C PRO A 58 -18.03 3.20 -10.68
N ARG A 59 -19.28 2.75 -10.41
CA ARG A 59 -19.51 1.65 -9.45
C ARG A 59 -19.00 0.33 -9.97
N LEU A 60 -19.14 0.09 -11.26
CA LEU A 60 -18.55 -1.03 -11.97
C LEU A 60 -17.79 -0.48 -13.18
N GLU A 61 -16.50 -0.67 -13.18
CA GLU A 61 -15.60 -0.23 -14.24
C GLU A 61 -14.88 -1.44 -14.82
N LYS A 62 -14.84 -1.52 -16.16
CA LYS A 62 -13.96 -2.45 -16.86
C LYS A 62 -12.60 -1.77 -17.02
N PHE A 63 -11.59 -2.33 -16.38
CA PHE A 63 -10.22 -1.83 -16.45
C PHE A 63 -9.33 -2.92 -17.04
N GLU A 64 -8.71 -2.66 -18.19
CA GLU A 64 -7.96 -3.67 -18.94
C GLU A 64 -8.82 -4.96 -19.17
N LYS A 65 -8.38 -6.10 -18.65
CA LYS A 65 -9.08 -7.40 -18.76
C LYS A 65 -9.88 -7.78 -17.52
N PHE A 66 -9.88 -6.96 -16.47
CA PHE A 66 -10.59 -7.21 -15.21
C PHE A 66 -11.61 -6.10 -14.90
N LYS A 67 -12.34 -6.24 -13.79
CA LYS A 67 -13.34 -5.28 -13.35
C LYS A 67 -12.98 -4.71 -11.98
N ILE A 68 -13.35 -3.46 -11.75
CA ILE A 68 -13.31 -2.82 -10.44
C ILE A 68 -14.73 -2.49 -10.01
N ASN A 69 -15.18 -3.07 -8.90
CA ASN A 69 -16.49 -2.82 -8.29
C ASN A 69 -16.30 -2.00 -7.02
N ARG A 70 -16.74 -0.73 -7.06
CA ARG A 70 -16.64 0.21 -5.94
C ARG A 70 -17.97 0.34 -5.23
N THR A 71 -17.94 0.28 -3.91
CA THR A 71 -19.12 0.56 -3.10
C THR A 71 -18.92 1.81 -2.27
N HIS A 72 -20.02 2.56 -2.07
CA HIS A 72 -19.98 3.83 -1.36
C HIS A 72 -19.60 3.62 0.11
N THR A 73 -18.65 4.42 0.59
CA THR A 73 -18.24 4.49 1.98
C THR A 73 -19.19 5.39 2.76
N TRP A 74 -19.85 4.84 3.78
CA TRP A 74 -20.78 5.58 4.62
C TRP A 74 -20.04 6.51 5.59
N PHE A 75 -18.97 5.98 6.21
CA PHE A 75 -18.07 6.73 7.08
C PHE A 75 -16.72 6.05 7.18
N SER A 76 -15.74 6.77 7.71
CA SER A 76 -14.41 6.25 7.96
C SER A 76 -13.88 6.63 9.33
N VAL A 77 -13.09 5.75 9.94
CA VAL A 77 -12.31 6.03 11.14
C VAL A 77 -10.85 5.81 10.79
N LYS A 78 -10.10 6.87 10.58
CA LYS A 78 -8.74 6.82 10.00
C LYS A 78 -8.78 6.07 8.66
N LEU A 79 -8.01 5.00 8.52
CA LEU A 79 -7.94 4.16 7.30
C LEU A 79 -8.91 2.96 7.34
N TYR A 80 -9.88 2.94 8.23
CA TYR A 80 -10.94 1.94 8.30
C TYR A 80 -12.20 2.47 7.64
N PHE A 81 -12.52 2.01 6.42
CA PHE A 81 -13.62 2.49 5.57
C PHE A 81 -14.80 1.56 5.67
N VAL A 82 -15.97 2.07 6.06
CA VAL A 82 -17.19 1.29 6.23
C VAL A 82 -18.09 1.44 5.01
N ASN A 83 -18.15 0.41 4.16
CA ASN A 83 -18.93 0.35 2.93
C ASN A 83 -19.77 -0.95 2.83
N PRO A 84 -20.90 -1.06 3.59
CA PRO A 84 -21.64 -2.32 3.78
C PRO A 84 -22.16 -2.98 2.51
N ASN A 85 -22.40 -2.20 1.45
CA ASN A 85 -22.89 -2.72 0.19
C ASN A 85 -21.92 -3.69 -0.49
N ILE A 86 -20.64 -3.69 -0.13
CA ILE A 86 -19.65 -4.63 -0.67
C ILE A 86 -20.05 -6.09 -0.41
N TYR A 87 -20.65 -6.36 0.75
CA TYR A 87 -21.17 -7.68 1.09
C TYR A 87 -22.19 -8.18 0.05
N LYS A 88 -23.19 -7.34 -0.30
CA LYS A 88 -24.23 -7.69 -1.28
C LYS A 88 -23.63 -7.91 -2.67
N GLN A 89 -22.66 -7.08 -3.07
CA GLN A 89 -22.01 -7.17 -4.38
C GLN A 89 -21.26 -8.50 -4.52
N ILE A 90 -20.39 -8.85 -3.57
CA ILE A 90 -19.64 -10.11 -3.60
C ILE A 90 -20.59 -11.32 -3.60
N LYS A 91 -21.63 -11.27 -2.70
CA LYS A 91 -22.60 -12.38 -2.57
C LYS A 91 -23.42 -12.61 -3.86
N ASN A 92 -23.87 -11.53 -4.50
CA ASN A 92 -24.67 -11.60 -5.74
C ASN A 92 -23.84 -12.12 -6.90
N ASP A 93 -22.57 -11.74 -6.97
CA ASP A 93 -21.67 -12.13 -8.03
C ASP A 93 -21.24 -13.60 -7.98
N ARG A 94 -21.37 -14.26 -6.83
CA ARG A 94 -21.05 -15.69 -6.60
C ARG A 94 -19.69 -16.07 -7.18
N PRO A 95 -18.57 -15.51 -6.72
CA PRO A 95 -17.25 -15.90 -7.18
C PRO A 95 -16.93 -17.34 -6.78
N ASP A 96 -16.03 -18.00 -7.53
CA ASP A 96 -15.53 -19.34 -7.18
C ASP A 96 -14.56 -19.30 -5.99
N ILE A 97 -13.89 -18.15 -5.80
CA ILE A 97 -12.93 -17.92 -4.73
C ILE A 97 -12.91 -16.43 -4.33
N ILE A 98 -12.73 -16.17 -3.06
CA ILE A 98 -12.54 -14.83 -2.51
C ILE A 98 -11.10 -14.71 -1.99
N HIS A 99 -10.35 -13.73 -2.45
CA HIS A 99 -9.03 -13.38 -1.92
C HIS A 99 -9.08 -11.99 -1.31
N THR A 100 -8.96 -11.89 0.01
CA THR A 100 -8.94 -10.61 0.72
C THR A 100 -7.51 -10.17 1.01
N ILE A 101 -7.23 -8.87 0.76
CA ILE A 101 -5.92 -8.23 0.91
C ILE A 101 -6.05 -7.09 1.92
N GLY A 102 -5.29 -7.16 3.02
CA GLY A 102 -5.37 -6.18 4.11
C GLY A 102 -6.42 -6.54 5.16
N LEU A 103 -6.08 -7.49 6.04
CA LEU A 103 -6.99 -8.09 7.01
C LEU A 103 -7.66 -7.11 7.98
N ARG A 104 -6.95 -6.06 8.37
CA ARG A 104 -7.47 -5.05 9.30
C ARG A 104 -8.34 -4.03 8.58
N SER A 105 -9.27 -4.51 7.74
CA SER A 105 -10.20 -3.69 6.98
C SER A 105 -11.65 -4.18 7.12
N PHE A 106 -12.61 -3.29 6.92
CA PHE A 106 -14.03 -3.63 6.88
C PHE A 106 -14.33 -4.55 5.70
N GLN A 107 -13.66 -4.37 4.59
CA GLN A 107 -13.82 -5.16 3.37
C GLN A 107 -13.48 -6.63 3.61
N SER A 108 -12.39 -6.90 4.33
CA SER A 108 -12.00 -8.26 4.72
C SER A 108 -13.01 -8.92 5.64
N LEU A 109 -13.60 -8.16 6.57
CA LEU A 109 -14.68 -8.64 7.43
C LEU A 109 -15.90 -9.04 6.60
N MET A 110 -16.31 -8.22 5.62
CA MET A 110 -17.43 -8.53 4.73
C MET A 110 -17.15 -9.73 3.83
N ALA A 111 -15.93 -9.84 3.30
CA ALA A 111 -15.49 -11.00 2.52
C ALA A 111 -15.62 -12.32 3.33
N TRP A 112 -15.19 -12.28 4.58
CA TRP A 112 -15.35 -13.42 5.50
C TRP A 112 -16.81 -13.75 5.75
N PHE A 113 -17.69 -12.78 5.99
CA PHE A 113 -19.13 -13.04 6.16
C PHE A 113 -19.76 -13.68 4.92
N VAL A 114 -19.38 -13.23 3.71
CA VAL A 114 -19.85 -13.86 2.47
C VAL A 114 -19.35 -15.29 2.40
N SER A 115 -18.06 -15.53 2.60
CA SER A 115 -17.46 -16.89 2.60
C SER A 115 -18.19 -17.82 3.54
N LYS A 116 -18.44 -17.39 4.78
CA LYS A 116 -19.18 -18.20 5.79
C LYS A 116 -20.59 -18.57 5.36
N GLN A 117 -21.33 -17.63 4.74
CA GLN A 117 -22.72 -17.89 4.36
C GLN A 117 -22.86 -18.68 3.06
N THR A 118 -21.87 -18.62 2.19
CA THR A 118 -21.94 -19.21 0.85
C THR A 118 -21.02 -20.41 0.68
N ASN A 119 -20.18 -20.73 1.67
CA ASN A 119 -19.12 -21.73 1.62
C ASN A 119 -18.10 -21.52 0.48
N ILE A 120 -17.98 -20.29 -0.03
CA ILE A 120 -16.97 -19.92 -1.02
C ILE A 120 -15.60 -19.90 -0.33
N PRO A 121 -14.57 -20.57 -0.87
CA PRO A 121 -13.23 -20.57 -0.30
C PRO A 121 -12.67 -19.16 -0.11
N LEU A 122 -12.06 -18.90 1.06
CA LEU A 122 -11.45 -17.63 1.42
C LEU A 122 -9.93 -17.76 1.48
N VAL A 123 -9.23 -17.01 0.66
CA VAL A 123 -7.77 -16.79 0.74
C VAL A 123 -7.51 -15.45 1.41
N VAL A 124 -6.47 -15.40 2.22
CA VAL A 124 -6.15 -14.23 3.05
C VAL A 124 -4.71 -13.80 2.82
N SER A 125 -4.50 -12.50 2.62
CA SER A 125 -3.20 -11.82 2.64
C SER A 125 -3.31 -10.57 3.50
N ASP A 126 -2.31 -10.27 4.35
CA ASP A 126 -2.42 -9.12 5.25
C ASP A 126 -1.70 -7.87 4.77
N GLN A 127 -0.50 -8.02 4.23
CA GLN A 127 0.32 -6.89 3.76
C GLN A 127 0.65 -5.85 4.85
N GLY A 128 0.87 -6.32 6.07
CA GLY A 128 1.39 -5.53 7.18
C GLY A 128 0.38 -4.94 8.15
N GLY A 129 -0.91 -5.17 7.95
CA GLY A 129 -1.96 -4.68 8.86
C GLY A 129 -1.98 -5.37 10.23
N LEU A 130 -1.46 -6.61 10.32
CA LEU A 130 -1.37 -7.37 11.57
C LEU A 130 -0.17 -6.99 12.42
N THR A 131 0.85 -6.40 11.82
CA THR A 131 2.04 -6.00 12.57
C THR A 131 1.68 -4.88 13.53
N THR A 132 2.12 -5.02 14.78
CA THR A 132 1.94 -3.99 15.79
C THR A 132 2.86 -2.82 15.45
N HIS A 133 2.34 -1.82 14.76
CA HIS A 133 3.09 -0.59 14.54
C HIS A 133 3.53 -0.03 15.91
N PRO A 134 4.80 0.34 16.10
CA PRO A 134 5.30 0.84 17.39
C PRO A 134 4.45 1.95 18.00
N PHE A 135 3.84 2.82 17.17
CA PHE A 135 2.94 3.90 17.62
C PHE A 135 1.61 3.42 18.21
N LEU A 136 1.21 2.17 18.04
CA LEU A 136 -0.02 1.63 18.64
C LEU A 136 0.12 1.42 20.16
N LYS A 137 1.35 1.28 20.65
CA LYS A 137 1.62 1.19 22.11
C LYS A 137 1.26 2.49 22.84
N GLN A 138 1.24 3.62 22.14
CA GLN A 138 0.93 4.95 22.70
C GLN A 138 -0.55 5.35 22.53
N SER A 139 -1.39 4.48 21.99
CA SER A 139 -2.80 4.79 21.76
C SER A 139 -3.62 4.75 23.06
N GLY A 140 -4.62 5.64 23.18
CA GLY A 140 -5.52 5.70 24.35
C GLY A 140 -6.39 4.44 24.52
N ILE A 141 -7.04 4.31 25.69
CA ILE A 141 -7.84 3.13 26.09
C ILE A 141 -8.90 2.75 25.03
N PHE A 142 -9.55 3.73 24.43
CA PHE A 142 -10.57 3.51 23.38
C PHE A 142 -10.00 2.75 22.19
N PHE A 143 -8.85 3.17 21.67
CA PHE A 143 -8.20 2.48 20.55
C PHE A 143 -7.74 1.07 20.90
N LYS A 144 -7.30 0.85 22.15
CA LYS A 144 -6.94 -0.50 22.62
C LYS A 144 -8.15 -1.44 22.61
N LEU A 145 -9.35 -0.94 22.98
CA LEU A 145 -10.59 -1.71 22.94
C LEU A 145 -10.99 -2.04 21.49
N VAL A 146 -10.95 -1.04 20.58
CA VAL A 146 -11.22 -1.24 19.14
C VAL A 146 -10.28 -2.29 18.56
N TYR A 147 -8.99 -2.23 18.88
CA TYR A 147 -8.01 -3.23 18.45
C TYR A 147 -8.31 -4.64 18.98
N LYS A 148 -8.76 -4.75 20.24
CA LYS A 148 -9.14 -6.03 20.83
C LYS A 148 -10.32 -6.66 20.08
N ILE A 149 -11.33 -5.86 19.75
CA ILE A 149 -12.49 -6.30 18.95
C ILE A 149 -12.05 -6.71 17.54
N GLN A 150 -11.24 -5.89 16.87
CA GLN A 150 -10.71 -6.23 15.54
C GLN A 150 -9.90 -7.52 15.58
N ASN A 151 -9.03 -7.72 16.57
CA ASN A 151 -8.23 -8.93 16.70
C ASN A 151 -9.08 -10.19 16.88
N PHE A 152 -10.24 -10.07 17.56
CA PHE A 152 -11.19 -11.17 17.66
C PHE A 152 -11.70 -11.59 16.27
N PHE A 153 -12.17 -10.63 15.45
CA PHE A 153 -12.62 -10.90 14.08
C PHE A 153 -11.49 -11.39 13.18
N ILE A 154 -10.30 -10.82 13.29
CA ILE A 154 -9.12 -11.27 12.55
C ILE A 154 -8.82 -12.75 12.86
N LYS A 155 -8.89 -13.14 14.13
CA LYS A 155 -8.72 -14.55 14.53
C LYS A 155 -9.79 -15.45 13.90
N CYS A 156 -11.04 -15.00 13.84
CA CYS A 156 -12.10 -15.73 13.14
C CYS A 156 -11.82 -15.88 11.64
N ILE A 157 -11.42 -14.79 10.98
CA ILE A 157 -11.08 -14.79 9.55
C ILE A 157 -9.95 -15.76 9.26
N ILE A 158 -8.88 -15.74 10.06
CA ILE A 158 -7.71 -16.63 9.92
C ILE A 158 -8.12 -18.09 10.13
N ASN A 159 -8.93 -18.37 11.15
CA ASN A 159 -9.37 -19.74 11.45
C ASN A 159 -10.24 -20.34 10.36
N ASP A 160 -11.09 -19.53 9.74
CA ASP A 160 -12.04 -19.97 8.71
C ASP A 160 -11.45 -19.90 7.30
N SER A 161 -10.24 -19.34 7.13
CA SER A 161 -9.61 -19.23 5.82
C SER A 161 -9.18 -20.59 5.27
N SER A 162 -9.38 -20.79 3.97
CA SER A 162 -8.94 -21.99 3.25
C SER A 162 -7.44 -22.03 3.05
N ALA A 163 -6.83 -20.83 2.88
CA ALA A 163 -5.38 -20.65 2.77
C ALA A 163 -4.98 -19.21 3.15
N ILE A 164 -3.73 -19.07 3.59
CA ILE A 164 -3.11 -17.79 3.92
C ILE A 164 -1.87 -17.62 3.06
N SER A 165 -1.74 -16.45 2.43
CA SER A 165 -0.54 -16.01 1.73
C SER A 165 0.20 -15.00 2.61
N ALA A 166 1.39 -15.36 3.08
CA ALA A 166 2.30 -14.47 3.80
C ALA A 166 3.37 -13.95 2.83
N ALA A 167 3.71 -12.67 2.90
CA ALA A 167 4.72 -12.08 2.00
C ALA A 167 6.15 -12.49 2.38
N ASN A 168 6.39 -12.91 3.62
CA ASN A 168 7.69 -13.36 4.12
C ASN A 168 7.54 -14.22 5.40
N GLU A 169 8.68 -14.73 5.92
CA GLU A 169 8.68 -15.54 7.15
C GLU A 169 8.19 -14.76 8.37
N TYR A 170 8.52 -13.47 8.48
CA TYR A 170 8.08 -12.63 9.59
C TYR A 170 6.55 -12.51 9.64
N GLU A 171 5.90 -12.27 8.50
CA GLU A 171 4.44 -12.22 8.41
C GLU A 171 3.81 -13.59 8.73
N LYS A 172 4.43 -14.67 8.26
CA LYS A 172 4.00 -16.04 8.61
C LYS A 172 4.01 -16.27 10.11
N GLU A 173 5.09 -15.88 10.80
CA GLU A 173 5.17 -16.00 12.26
C GLU A 173 4.05 -15.22 12.96
N ILE A 174 3.71 -14.02 12.45
CA ILE A 174 2.60 -13.24 12.99
C ILE A 174 1.27 -14.00 12.82
N PHE A 175 0.99 -14.55 11.64
CA PHE A 175 -0.21 -15.37 11.44
C PHE A 175 -0.28 -16.56 12.42
N LEU A 176 0.84 -17.23 12.67
CA LEU A 176 0.93 -18.34 13.60
C LEU A 176 0.64 -17.94 15.05
N THR A 177 0.79 -16.66 15.42
CA THR A 177 0.35 -16.19 16.75
C THR A 177 -1.16 -16.20 16.91
N PHE A 178 -1.92 -16.12 15.84
CA PHE A 178 -3.39 -16.18 15.84
C PHE A 178 -3.89 -17.64 15.77
N ASN A 179 -3.27 -18.47 14.94
CA ASN A 179 -3.59 -19.89 14.82
C ASN A 179 -2.36 -20.70 14.37
N LYS A 180 -1.85 -21.55 15.25
CA LYS A 180 -0.65 -22.38 14.99
C LYS A 180 -0.85 -23.42 13.87
N ASN A 181 -2.09 -23.79 13.57
CA ASN A 181 -2.45 -24.82 12.59
C ASN A 181 -2.85 -24.23 11.22
N SER A 182 -2.65 -22.93 11.00
CA SER A 182 -3.02 -22.28 9.75
C SER A 182 -2.24 -22.82 8.55
N LYS A 183 -2.94 -22.98 7.42
CA LYS A 183 -2.33 -23.36 6.13
C LYS A 183 -1.70 -22.11 5.48
N ILE A 184 -0.45 -21.84 5.81
CA ILE A 184 0.26 -20.65 5.35
C ILE A 184 1.25 -21.03 4.26
N LYS A 185 1.21 -20.30 3.14
CA LYS A 185 2.26 -20.33 2.10
C LYS A 185 2.93 -18.96 2.04
N ILE A 186 4.25 -18.98 1.92
CA ILE A 186 5.00 -17.75 1.67
C ILE A 186 4.99 -17.50 0.16
N ILE A 187 4.38 -16.38 -0.21
CA ILE A 187 4.32 -15.89 -1.58
C ILE A 187 4.75 -14.44 -1.54
N ARG A 188 5.98 -14.17 -1.96
CA ARG A 188 6.54 -12.82 -2.00
C ARG A 188 5.76 -11.96 -2.99
N ASN A 189 5.64 -10.68 -2.68
CA ASN A 189 5.02 -9.73 -3.61
C ASN A 189 5.83 -9.69 -4.91
N GLY A 190 5.17 -9.90 -6.03
CA GLY A 190 5.74 -9.76 -7.36
C GLY A 190 5.69 -8.32 -7.84
N ILE A 191 6.53 -8.00 -8.81
CA ILE A 191 6.56 -6.72 -9.52
C ILE A 191 6.34 -7.00 -11.00
N ASN A 192 5.46 -6.25 -11.64
CA ASN A 192 5.28 -6.37 -13.08
C ASN A 192 6.38 -5.56 -13.80
N LEU A 193 7.41 -6.26 -14.27
CA LEU A 193 8.55 -5.65 -14.97
C LEU A 193 8.15 -4.90 -16.24
N LYS A 194 7.07 -5.29 -16.92
CA LYS A 194 6.58 -4.61 -18.12
C LYS A 194 6.08 -3.18 -17.83
N THR A 195 5.64 -2.93 -16.59
CA THR A 195 5.17 -1.60 -16.16
C THR A 195 6.28 -0.73 -15.58
N LEU A 196 7.51 -1.23 -15.50
CA LEU A 196 8.68 -0.50 -14.99
C LEU A 196 9.52 0.13 -16.10
N VAL A 197 8.97 0.29 -17.29
CA VAL A 197 9.64 0.98 -18.40
C VAL A 197 9.02 2.36 -18.54
N SER A 198 9.83 3.41 -18.37
CA SER A 198 9.44 4.79 -18.66
C SER A 198 10.36 5.37 -19.73
N GLN A 199 9.77 6.12 -20.69
CA GLN A 199 10.51 6.87 -21.68
C GLN A 199 10.75 8.33 -21.24
N GLU A 200 10.25 8.72 -20.07
CA GLU A 200 10.37 10.07 -19.53
C GLU A 200 11.83 10.40 -19.18
N ASN A 201 12.28 11.57 -19.59
CA ASN A 201 13.56 12.10 -19.13
C ASN A 201 13.35 12.84 -17.80
N PHE A 202 13.45 12.10 -16.70
CA PHE A 202 13.25 12.60 -15.35
C PHE A 202 14.17 13.77 -15.01
N LYS A 203 15.47 13.65 -15.33
CA LYS A 203 16.46 14.70 -15.08
C LYS A 203 16.09 16.01 -15.79
N GLN A 204 15.72 15.92 -17.06
CA GLN A 204 15.34 17.10 -17.84
C GLN A 204 14.07 17.75 -17.29
N LYS A 205 13.05 16.94 -16.95
CA LYS A 205 11.76 17.42 -16.43
C LYS A 205 11.90 18.18 -15.12
N TYR A 206 12.76 17.71 -14.23
CA TYR A 206 12.97 18.30 -12.91
C TYR A 206 14.21 19.17 -12.81
N LYS A 207 14.90 19.43 -13.93
CA LYS A 207 16.10 20.27 -14.03
C LYS A 207 17.20 19.78 -13.08
N ILE A 208 17.46 18.48 -13.09
CA ILE A 208 18.47 17.83 -12.27
C ILE A 208 19.69 17.55 -13.14
N ASP A 209 20.69 18.41 -13.07
CA ASP A 209 21.92 18.27 -13.87
C ASP A 209 22.91 17.29 -13.23
N ASN A 210 22.74 17.05 -11.94
CA ASN A 210 23.63 16.25 -11.10
C ASN A 210 23.32 14.75 -11.16
N LYS A 211 24.26 13.93 -10.70
CA LYS A 211 23.94 12.58 -10.21
C LYS A 211 23.03 12.67 -9.00
N PHE A 212 22.17 11.67 -8.79
CA PHE A 212 21.31 11.71 -7.62
C PHE A 212 21.08 10.35 -6.97
N ILE A 213 20.96 10.41 -5.64
CA ILE A 213 20.49 9.34 -4.78
C ILE A 213 18.99 9.51 -4.67
N LEU A 214 18.23 8.42 -4.74
CA LEU A 214 16.77 8.45 -4.75
C LEU A 214 16.17 7.91 -3.46
N PHE A 215 15.18 8.61 -2.91
CA PHE A 215 14.22 8.09 -1.95
C PHE A 215 12.82 8.18 -2.55
N VAL A 216 12.07 7.08 -2.49
CA VAL A 216 10.65 7.06 -2.90
C VAL A 216 9.81 6.51 -1.76
N GLY A 217 8.79 7.25 -1.33
CA GLY A 217 7.90 6.77 -0.30
C GLY A 217 6.98 7.84 0.28
N ARG A 218 6.06 7.43 1.16
CA ARG A 218 5.21 8.38 1.89
C ARG A 218 6.06 9.23 2.82
N PHE A 219 5.80 10.53 2.87
CA PHE A 219 6.45 11.40 3.86
C PHE A 219 5.83 11.15 5.23
N SER A 220 6.39 10.19 5.93
CA SER A 220 5.97 9.79 7.28
C SER A 220 7.18 9.42 8.13
N LYS A 221 7.06 9.55 9.45
CA LYS A 221 8.16 9.22 10.39
C LYS A 221 8.65 7.77 10.26
N SER A 222 7.75 6.84 9.94
CA SER A 222 8.09 5.42 9.78
C SER A 222 9.05 5.14 8.61
N LYS A 223 9.15 6.06 7.64
CA LYS A 223 10.01 5.90 6.46
C LYS A 223 11.46 6.36 6.69
N GLY A 224 11.80 6.85 7.87
CA GLY A 224 13.17 7.17 8.26
C GLY A 224 13.81 8.31 7.48
N ILE A 225 13.01 9.21 6.85
CA ILE A 225 13.53 10.34 6.08
C ILE A 225 14.43 11.23 6.96
N GLU A 226 14.09 11.36 8.24
CA GLU A 226 14.90 12.08 9.21
C GLU A 226 16.33 11.52 9.31
N THR A 227 16.44 10.20 9.43
CA THR A 227 17.75 9.51 9.47
C THR A 227 18.54 9.75 8.18
N LEU A 228 17.88 9.73 7.01
CA LEU A 228 18.50 10.00 5.73
C LEU A 228 19.02 11.43 5.65
N LEU A 229 18.25 12.42 6.11
CA LEU A 229 18.67 13.82 6.13
C LEU A 229 19.85 14.06 7.06
N TYR A 230 19.89 13.46 8.25
CA TYR A 230 21.05 13.51 9.12
C TYR A 230 22.28 12.86 8.48
N ALA A 231 22.14 11.70 7.84
CA ALA A 231 23.24 11.08 7.10
C ALA A 231 23.78 12.00 6.00
N CYS A 232 22.90 12.59 5.19
CA CYS A 232 23.29 13.55 4.18
C CYS A 232 23.97 14.78 4.75
N SER A 233 23.60 15.24 5.95
CA SER A 233 24.23 16.39 6.59
C SER A 233 25.69 16.11 7.00
N ILE A 234 25.98 14.87 7.37
CA ILE A 234 27.35 14.43 7.73
C ILE A 234 28.27 14.46 6.49
N ILE A 235 27.77 13.98 5.34
CA ILE A 235 28.54 13.88 4.08
C ILE A 235 28.24 15.02 3.12
N LYS A 236 27.77 16.15 3.60
CA LYS A 236 27.31 17.27 2.79
C LYS A 236 28.38 17.81 1.84
N ASN A 237 29.61 17.93 2.31
CA ASN A 237 30.72 18.43 1.52
C ASN A 237 31.11 17.45 0.42
N GLU A 238 31.09 16.16 0.70
CA GLU A 238 31.34 15.08 -0.25
C GLU A 238 30.27 15.08 -1.33
N LEU A 239 28.99 15.17 -0.96
CA LEU A 239 27.90 15.27 -1.93
C LEU A 239 28.09 16.45 -2.88
N LYS A 240 28.50 17.62 -2.37
CA LYS A 240 28.78 18.79 -3.18
C LYS A 240 29.98 18.59 -4.08
N THR A 241 31.09 18.04 -3.57
CA THR A 241 32.33 17.78 -4.32
C THR A 241 32.11 16.77 -5.44
N GLN A 242 31.30 15.72 -5.19
CA GLN A 242 30.97 14.69 -6.16
C GLN A 242 29.81 15.08 -7.09
N ASN A 243 29.25 16.26 -6.93
CA ASN A 243 28.08 16.76 -7.68
C ASN A 243 26.89 15.80 -7.62
N VAL A 244 26.51 15.37 -6.40
CA VAL A 244 25.41 14.44 -6.13
C VAL A 244 24.32 15.12 -5.31
N SER A 245 23.09 14.98 -5.74
CA SER A 245 21.90 15.46 -5.01
C SER A 245 21.13 14.30 -4.39
N LEU A 246 20.38 14.56 -3.32
CA LEU A 246 19.36 13.66 -2.81
C LEU A 246 18.00 14.07 -3.36
N VAL A 247 17.32 13.18 -4.07
CA VAL A 247 15.95 13.38 -4.53
C VAL A 247 14.99 12.61 -3.63
N ILE A 248 14.07 13.32 -3.00
CA ILE A 248 13.03 12.75 -2.13
C ILE A 248 11.69 12.88 -2.85
N MET A 249 11.10 11.75 -3.26
CA MET A 249 9.83 11.72 -3.98
C MET A 249 8.75 11.04 -3.14
N GLY A 250 7.55 11.63 -3.12
CA GLY A 250 6.43 10.98 -2.45
C GLY A 250 5.23 11.85 -2.15
N VAL A 251 4.35 11.30 -1.32
CA VAL A 251 3.10 11.91 -0.89
C VAL A 251 3.15 12.19 0.61
N ASP A 252 2.63 13.33 1.02
CA ASP A 252 2.58 13.69 2.44
C ASP A 252 1.61 12.81 3.25
N PHE A 253 2.13 12.28 4.34
CA PHE A 253 1.40 11.57 5.38
C PHE A 253 1.67 12.18 6.76
N GLY A 254 1.70 13.52 6.80
CA GLY A 254 1.82 14.31 8.03
C GLY A 254 3.26 14.54 8.49
N TYR A 255 4.26 14.39 7.62
CA TYR A 255 5.66 14.64 7.97
C TYR A 255 6.34 15.68 7.07
N GLN A 256 5.66 16.19 6.05
CA GLN A 256 6.26 17.09 5.08
C GLN A 256 6.83 18.36 5.70
N ASP A 257 6.05 19.02 6.56
CA ASP A 257 6.48 20.30 7.17
C ASP A 257 7.67 20.10 8.10
N GLU A 258 7.69 19.01 8.89
CA GLU A 258 8.84 18.65 9.73
C GLU A 258 10.07 18.37 8.87
N MET A 259 9.91 17.62 7.78
CA MET A 259 10.99 17.32 6.83
C MET A 259 11.58 18.57 6.22
N LEU A 260 10.76 19.51 5.74
CA LEU A 260 11.23 20.77 5.14
C LEU A 260 11.95 21.65 6.17
N LYS A 261 11.44 21.73 7.40
CA LYS A 261 12.12 22.42 8.51
C LYS A 261 13.49 21.81 8.79
N LEU A 262 13.58 20.47 8.79
CA LEU A 262 14.83 19.75 9.03
C LEU A 262 15.86 19.99 7.92
N ILE A 263 15.43 19.99 6.64
CA ILE A 263 16.28 20.32 5.50
C ILE A 263 16.91 21.72 5.68
N ASN A 264 16.10 22.71 6.06
CA ASN A 264 16.56 24.07 6.30
C ASN A 264 17.52 24.14 7.49
N MET A 265 17.18 23.50 8.62
CA MET A 265 18.01 23.47 9.83
C MET A 265 19.38 22.85 9.57
N LEU A 266 19.44 21.77 8.79
CA LEU A 266 20.69 21.11 8.40
C LEU A 266 21.40 21.79 7.24
N LYS A 267 20.83 22.90 6.71
CA LYS A 267 21.38 23.67 5.55
C LYS A 267 21.59 22.79 4.32
N LEU A 268 20.63 21.89 4.02
CA LEU A 268 20.68 20.96 2.90
C LEU A 268 19.91 21.43 1.65
N ASN A 269 19.47 22.69 1.61
CA ASN A 269 18.64 23.21 0.50
C ASN A 269 19.28 23.06 -0.88
N ASP A 270 20.61 23.14 -0.95
CA ASP A 270 21.35 22.99 -2.23
C ASP A 270 21.62 21.52 -2.57
N ASN A 271 21.41 20.59 -1.64
CA ASN A 271 21.72 19.17 -1.80
C ASN A 271 20.48 18.30 -1.94
N VAL A 272 19.29 18.79 -1.55
CA VAL A 272 18.05 18.00 -1.48
C VAL A 272 16.96 18.59 -2.37
N ILE A 273 16.44 17.77 -3.25
CA ILE A 273 15.31 18.09 -4.14
C ILE A 273 14.09 17.32 -3.66
N VAL A 274 12.99 18.01 -3.34
CA VAL A 274 11.75 17.39 -2.89
C VAL A 274 10.70 17.46 -3.97
N ILE A 275 10.22 16.29 -4.42
CA ILE A 275 9.17 16.14 -5.45
C ILE A 275 7.92 15.57 -4.80
N LYS A 276 6.87 16.38 -4.76
CA LYS A 276 5.60 16.04 -4.11
C LYS A 276 4.62 15.47 -5.13
N ASN A 277 3.88 14.43 -4.71
CA ASN A 277 2.85 13.79 -5.52
C ASN A 277 3.30 13.44 -6.95
N PRO A 278 4.47 12.79 -7.13
CA PRO A 278 4.96 12.47 -8.46
C PRO A 278 4.00 11.55 -9.20
N PRO A 279 3.79 11.74 -10.50
CA PRO A 279 3.18 10.73 -11.36
C PRO A 279 3.97 9.41 -11.31
N ARG A 280 3.29 8.28 -11.54
CA ARG A 280 3.95 6.97 -11.50
C ARG A 280 5.09 6.87 -12.53
N ASP A 281 4.90 7.41 -13.73
CA ASP A 281 5.90 7.36 -14.80
C ASP A 281 7.18 8.11 -14.41
N ASP A 282 7.04 9.23 -13.66
CA ASP A 282 8.19 9.95 -13.14
C ASP A 282 8.95 9.14 -12.09
N VAL A 283 8.24 8.40 -11.25
CA VAL A 283 8.87 7.50 -10.26
C VAL A 283 9.65 6.40 -10.95
N ILE A 284 9.06 5.80 -11.99
CA ILE A 284 9.72 4.75 -12.79
C ILE A 284 10.97 5.31 -13.50
N ALA A 285 10.84 6.51 -14.11
CA ALA A 285 11.96 7.18 -14.74
C ALA A 285 13.08 7.53 -13.74
N ALA A 286 12.70 7.94 -12.53
CA ALA A 286 13.68 8.24 -11.47
C ALA A 286 14.46 7.00 -11.04
N TYR A 287 13.83 5.82 -10.95
CA TYR A 287 14.55 4.57 -10.67
C TYR A 287 15.64 4.29 -11.72
N GLY A 288 15.32 4.44 -13.00
CA GLY A 288 16.25 4.18 -14.09
C GLY A 288 17.39 5.20 -14.20
N GLN A 289 17.21 6.41 -13.64
CA GLN A 289 18.19 7.51 -13.78
C GLN A 289 18.92 7.85 -12.47
N SER A 290 18.56 7.22 -11.35
CA SER A 290 19.27 7.38 -10.08
C SER A 290 20.53 6.51 -10.01
N GLU A 291 21.51 6.95 -9.20
CA GLU A 291 22.70 6.13 -8.92
C GLU A 291 22.32 4.92 -8.05
N PHE A 292 21.46 5.14 -7.05
CA PHE A 292 20.88 4.09 -6.22
C PHE A 292 19.67 4.61 -5.42
N LEU A 293 18.86 3.67 -4.94
CA LEU A 293 17.72 3.92 -4.08
C LEU A 293 18.07 3.68 -2.62
N VAL A 294 17.61 4.57 -1.72
CA VAL A 294 17.75 4.42 -0.27
C VAL A 294 16.38 4.29 0.38
N LEU A 295 16.21 3.24 1.16
CA LEU A 295 15.03 3.00 1.98
C LEU A 295 15.41 2.91 3.46
N PRO A 296 15.50 4.04 4.18
CA PRO A 296 15.92 4.08 5.58
C PRO A 296 14.78 3.78 6.56
N SER A 297 13.74 3.12 6.10
CA SER A 297 12.51 2.88 6.86
C SER A 297 12.78 2.19 8.18
N HIS A 298 12.18 2.69 9.25
CA HIS A 298 12.25 2.04 10.57
C HIS A 298 11.48 0.73 10.59
N TRP A 299 10.54 0.57 9.68
CA TRP A 299 9.72 -0.63 9.57
C TRP A 299 9.19 -0.81 8.14
N GLU A 300 9.41 -1.99 7.60
CA GLU A 300 8.86 -2.48 6.33
C GLU A 300 8.46 -3.95 6.49
N LEU A 301 7.41 -4.36 5.80
CA LEU A 301 7.05 -5.76 5.73
C LEU A 301 7.53 -6.39 4.41
N SER A 302 7.04 -5.87 3.31
CA SER A 302 7.39 -6.30 1.96
C SER A 302 7.23 -5.09 1.02
N PRO A 303 8.25 -4.21 1.00
CA PRO A 303 8.16 -3.01 0.18
C PRO A 303 8.06 -3.39 -1.29
N LEU A 304 7.15 -2.69 -2.01
CA LEU A 304 7.03 -2.77 -3.47
C LEU A 304 7.89 -1.71 -4.17
N VAL A 305 8.66 -0.97 -3.40
CA VAL A 305 9.71 -0.09 -3.89
C VAL A 305 10.95 -0.97 -4.02
N PRO A 306 11.51 -1.10 -5.21
CA PRO A 306 12.65 -1.96 -5.47
C PRO A 306 13.88 -1.54 -4.68
#